data_70bbc6d577c7ea382d3545cdf0e78740
#
_entry.id   70bbc6d577c7ea382d3545cdf0e78740
#
_cell.length_a   1.000
_cell.length_b   1.000
_cell.length_c   1.000
_cell.angle_alpha   90.00
_cell.angle_beta   90.00
_cell.angle_gamma   90.00
#
_symmetry.space_group_name_H-M   'P 1'
#
loop_
_entity.id
_entity.type
_entity.pdbx_description
1 polymer ?
#
loop_
_entity_poly.entity_id
_entity_poly.type
_entity_poly.pdbx_seq_one_letter_code
_entity_poly.pdbx_strand_id
1 'polypeptide(L)'
;MIYVLKGNGNHHINNIILPYKCGDLFLISPDDQHYFEYNKYSRLIFIKFTDDYFKGNKHLSPDSFAMNSPENVMRKQILKEKKLIFTEPCKTILKKTIENILSYNCRKDVSTSPIVFYQILSIFGLIKEATSKMDIRLDVGLQNKEDVISYIHQNIYQPETIRIKNIAYHFNISPTYFSAYFKRNFEVSYRDYVNDYRMALIERRMESGQNTIKQIAYEFGFTDESHLSHYFKNKKSKTLGSYKNKSRSLA
;
A
#
# COMPACT_ATOMS: atom_id res chain seq x y z
N MET A 1 3.69 -7.90 1.61
CA MET A 1 4.68 -8.47 2.55
C MET A 1 5.38 -9.65 1.91
N ILE A 2 6.66 -9.84 2.21
CA ILE A 2 7.46 -10.97 1.69
C ILE A 2 8.14 -11.66 2.88
N TYR A 3 7.85 -12.95 3.06
CA TYR A 3 8.46 -13.77 4.11
C TYR A 3 9.45 -14.77 3.51
N VAL A 4 10.63 -14.88 4.10
CA VAL A 4 11.68 -15.83 3.67
C VAL A 4 11.48 -17.17 4.35
N LEU A 5 10.93 -18.15 3.64
CA LEU A 5 10.74 -19.51 4.16
C LEU A 5 12.04 -20.30 4.18
N LYS A 6 12.92 -20.11 3.18
CA LYS A 6 14.22 -20.79 3.05
C LYS A 6 15.18 -19.95 2.22
N GLY A 7 16.48 -20.14 2.44
CA GLY A 7 17.55 -19.52 1.65
C GLY A 7 18.14 -18.25 2.31
N ASN A 8 19.08 -17.65 1.61
CA ASN A 8 19.73 -16.38 1.96
C ASN A 8 20.24 -15.65 0.70
N GLY A 9 20.51 -14.37 0.87
CA GLY A 9 21.02 -13.50 -0.19
C GLY A 9 20.85 -12.03 0.21
N ASN A 10 20.70 -11.16 -0.79
CA ASN A 10 20.47 -9.74 -0.62
C ASN A 10 19.10 -9.34 -1.18
N HIS A 11 18.35 -8.57 -0.43
CA HIS A 11 17.15 -7.91 -0.89
C HIS A 11 17.48 -6.45 -1.20
N HIS A 12 17.41 -6.09 -2.45
CA HIS A 12 17.56 -4.72 -2.92
C HIS A 12 16.18 -4.07 -2.89
N ILE A 13 16.05 -3.00 -2.13
CA ILE A 13 14.82 -2.21 -2.03
C ILE A 13 15.16 -0.73 -2.18
N ASN A 14 14.60 -0.09 -3.21
CA ASN A 14 14.97 1.27 -3.59
C ASN A 14 16.51 1.37 -3.74
N ASN A 15 17.17 2.19 -2.92
CA ASN A 15 18.63 2.34 -2.95
C ASN A 15 19.35 1.63 -1.79
N ILE A 16 18.66 0.67 -1.13
CA ILE A 16 19.17 0.00 0.07
C ILE A 16 19.33 -1.49 -0.22
N ILE A 17 20.39 -2.08 0.33
CA ILE A 17 20.67 -3.51 0.26
C ILE A 17 20.56 -4.09 1.67
N LEU A 18 19.64 -5.03 1.86
CA LEU A 18 19.41 -5.71 3.12
C LEU A 18 19.74 -7.21 2.96
N PRO A 19 20.73 -7.75 3.67
CA PRO A 19 20.97 -9.18 3.65
C PRO A 19 19.79 -9.91 4.28
N TYR A 20 19.33 -11.00 3.63
CA TYR A 20 18.21 -11.80 4.13
C TYR A 20 18.60 -13.24 4.44
N LYS A 21 17.84 -13.84 5.34
CA LYS A 21 17.90 -15.25 5.71
C LYS A 21 16.51 -15.80 6.03
N CYS A 22 16.42 -17.12 6.19
CA CYS A 22 15.18 -17.76 6.64
C CYS A 22 14.59 -17.11 7.91
N GLY A 23 13.30 -16.82 7.90
CA GLY A 23 12.56 -16.18 8.98
C GLY A 23 12.44 -14.67 8.87
N ASP A 24 13.08 -14.03 7.89
CA ASP A 24 12.97 -12.59 7.69
C ASP A 24 11.64 -12.20 7.03
N LEU A 25 11.12 -11.05 7.41
CA LEU A 25 9.91 -10.44 6.86
C LEU A 25 10.25 -9.04 6.31
N PHE A 26 9.82 -8.77 5.07
CA PHE A 26 9.96 -7.48 4.40
C PHE A 26 8.60 -6.88 4.08
N LEU A 27 8.48 -5.57 4.27
CA LEU A 27 7.30 -4.79 3.94
C LEU A 27 7.57 -4.05 2.63
N ILE A 28 6.69 -4.25 1.64
CA ILE A 28 6.81 -3.65 0.31
C ILE A 28 5.52 -2.92 0.01
N SER A 29 5.61 -1.68 -0.44
CA SER A 29 4.49 -0.88 -0.93
C SER A 29 4.49 -0.78 -2.46
N PRO A 30 3.39 -0.32 -3.08
CA PRO A 30 3.28 -0.26 -4.54
C PRO A 30 4.36 0.58 -5.24
N ASP A 31 4.90 1.58 -4.53
CA ASP A 31 5.88 2.52 -5.09
C ASP A 31 7.33 2.06 -4.90
N ASP A 32 7.56 0.93 -4.19
CA ASP A 32 8.91 0.41 -3.96
C ASP A 32 9.40 -0.37 -5.18
N GLN A 33 10.62 -0.05 -5.60
CA GLN A 33 11.36 -0.87 -6.55
C GLN A 33 12.23 -1.86 -5.78
N HIS A 34 12.05 -3.15 -6.04
CA HIS A 34 12.80 -4.16 -5.32
C HIS A 34 13.06 -5.41 -6.14
N TYR A 35 14.18 -6.08 -5.83
CA TYR A 35 14.53 -7.41 -6.35
C TYR A 35 15.38 -8.18 -5.33
N PHE A 36 15.48 -9.50 -5.55
CA PHE A 36 16.28 -10.39 -4.72
C PHE A 36 17.48 -10.92 -5.50
N GLU A 37 18.64 -10.81 -4.89
CA GLU A 37 19.88 -11.48 -5.30
C GLU A 37 20.06 -12.72 -4.42
N TYR A 38 20.12 -13.90 -5.04
CA TYR A 38 20.10 -15.19 -4.33
C TYR A 38 21.52 -15.73 -4.19
N ASN A 39 21.99 -15.94 -2.95
CA ASN A 39 23.24 -16.65 -2.69
C ASN A 39 23.03 -18.17 -2.68
N LYS A 40 21.82 -18.61 -2.29
CA LYS A 40 21.39 -20.02 -2.29
C LYS A 40 19.95 -20.12 -2.73
N TYR A 41 19.53 -21.33 -3.14
CA TYR A 41 18.13 -21.60 -3.42
C TYR A 41 17.23 -21.04 -2.31
N SER A 42 16.35 -20.13 -2.68
CA SER A 42 15.47 -19.42 -1.76
C SER A 42 14.01 -19.69 -2.09
N ARG A 43 13.19 -19.86 -1.06
CA ARG A 43 11.74 -19.94 -1.14
C ARG A 43 11.13 -18.77 -0.40
N LEU A 44 10.43 -17.94 -1.14
CA LEU A 44 9.79 -16.71 -0.65
C LEU A 44 8.27 -16.87 -0.71
N ILE A 45 7.58 -16.28 0.27
CA ILE A 45 6.12 -16.22 0.32
C ILE A 45 5.73 -14.77 0.16
N PHE A 46 4.86 -14.49 -0.83
CA PHE A 46 4.32 -13.18 -1.11
C PHE A 46 2.87 -13.12 -0.60
N ILE A 47 2.62 -12.29 0.41
CA ILE A 47 1.27 -11.96 0.86
C ILE A 47 0.94 -10.60 0.28
N LYS A 48 0.07 -10.57 -0.74
CA LYS A 48 -0.37 -9.37 -1.46
C LYS A 48 -1.81 -9.04 -1.07
N PHE A 49 -2.05 -7.80 -0.75
CA PHE A 49 -3.38 -7.24 -0.49
C PHE A 49 -3.42 -5.79 -0.97
N THR A 50 -4.61 -5.30 -1.25
CA THR A 50 -4.88 -3.91 -1.61
C THR A 50 -5.22 -3.10 -0.36
N ASP A 51 -5.18 -1.77 -0.45
CA ASP A 51 -5.64 -0.89 0.63
C ASP A 51 -7.12 -1.13 0.98
N ASP A 52 -7.93 -1.56 0.00
CA ASP A 52 -9.34 -1.86 0.21
C ASP A 52 -9.59 -3.17 0.97
N TYR A 53 -8.61 -4.06 1.04
CA TYR A 53 -8.73 -5.31 1.77
C TYR A 53 -9.09 -5.10 3.25
N PHE A 54 -8.41 -4.16 3.90
CA PHE A 54 -8.71 -3.84 5.31
C PHE A 54 -9.99 -3.01 5.45
N LYS A 55 -10.27 -2.11 4.51
CA LYS A 55 -11.51 -1.32 4.50
C LYS A 55 -12.74 -2.20 4.32
N GLY A 56 -12.70 -3.15 3.40
CA GLY A 56 -13.78 -4.11 3.15
C GLY A 56 -14.07 -5.03 4.35
N ASN A 57 -13.05 -5.32 5.15
CA ASN A 57 -13.14 -6.14 6.36
C ASN A 57 -13.19 -5.31 7.65
N LYS A 58 -13.56 -4.04 7.58
CA LYS A 58 -13.56 -3.11 8.73
C LYS A 58 -14.44 -3.59 9.89
N HIS A 59 -15.54 -4.31 9.59
CA HIS A 59 -16.41 -4.93 10.58
C HIS A 59 -15.72 -6.03 11.40
N LEU A 60 -14.60 -6.58 10.93
CA LEU A 60 -13.76 -7.56 11.63
C LEU A 60 -12.61 -6.89 12.39
N SER A 61 -12.36 -5.61 12.18
CA SER A 61 -11.23 -4.89 12.77
C SER A 61 -11.62 -4.20 14.06
N PRO A 62 -10.88 -4.38 15.16
CA PRO A 62 -11.08 -3.58 16.38
C PRO A 62 -10.81 -2.09 16.10
N ASP A 63 -11.61 -1.20 16.73
CA ASP A 63 -11.46 0.26 16.59
C ASP A 63 -10.08 0.79 16.97
N SER A 64 -9.35 0.06 17.81
CA SER A 64 -7.98 0.39 18.24
C SER A 64 -6.92 0.37 17.12
N PHE A 65 -7.23 -0.20 15.94
CA PHE A 65 -6.33 -0.19 14.77
C PHE A 65 -6.42 1.11 13.95
N ALA A 66 -7.34 2.03 14.28
CA ALA A 66 -7.54 3.25 13.50
C ALA A 66 -6.32 4.19 13.47
N MET A 67 -5.47 4.18 14.51
CA MET A 67 -4.30 5.07 14.61
C MET A 67 -3.05 4.55 13.90
N ASN A 68 -2.91 3.24 13.72
CA ASN A 68 -1.80 2.60 13.00
C ASN A 68 -2.34 1.53 12.06
N SER A 69 -3.05 1.96 11.04
CA SER A 69 -3.62 1.02 10.07
C SER A 69 -2.51 0.18 9.43
N PRO A 70 -2.79 -1.09 9.10
CA PRO A 70 -1.83 -1.96 8.42
C PRO A 70 -1.20 -1.32 7.18
N GLU A 71 -2.00 -0.55 6.42
CA GLU A 71 -1.56 0.16 5.22
C GLU A 71 -0.52 1.23 5.54
N ASN A 72 -0.70 1.98 6.63
CA ASN A 72 0.27 2.99 7.09
C ASN A 72 1.58 2.33 7.49
N VAL A 73 1.52 1.23 8.24
CA VAL A 73 2.71 0.47 8.64
C VAL A 73 3.48 -0.01 7.41
N MET A 74 2.79 -0.51 6.37
CA MET A 74 3.42 -0.98 5.13
C MET A 74 4.21 0.11 4.39
N ARG A 75 3.82 1.39 4.52
CA ARG A 75 4.44 2.51 3.82
C ARG A 75 5.56 3.21 4.61
N LYS A 76 5.76 2.85 5.88
CA LYS A 76 6.80 3.48 6.71
C LYS A 76 8.20 3.22 6.14
N GLN A 77 8.88 4.27 5.68
CA GLN A 77 10.22 4.21 5.08
C GLN A 77 11.24 3.57 6.03
N ILE A 78 11.17 3.90 7.32
CA ILE A 78 12.07 3.32 8.34
C ILE A 78 12.01 1.79 8.40
N LEU A 79 10.86 1.17 8.09
CA LEU A 79 10.68 -0.28 8.09
C LEU A 79 11.19 -0.95 6.80
N LYS A 80 11.61 -0.15 5.82
CA LYS A 80 12.26 -0.59 4.59
C LYS A 80 13.76 -0.43 4.67
N GLU A 81 14.22 0.57 5.42
CA GLU A 81 15.63 0.86 5.65
C GLU A 81 16.25 -0.03 6.72
N LYS A 82 15.43 -0.50 7.67
CA LYS A 82 15.88 -1.34 8.77
C LYS A 82 15.23 -2.71 8.71
N LYS A 83 16.04 -3.73 8.90
CA LYS A 83 15.57 -5.11 8.99
C LYS A 83 14.77 -5.30 10.29
N LEU A 84 13.54 -5.84 10.18
CA LEU A 84 12.75 -6.23 11.33
C LEU A 84 13.41 -7.41 12.07
N ILE A 85 13.56 -7.28 13.36
CA ILE A 85 14.17 -8.31 14.22
C ILE A 85 13.08 -8.90 15.11
N PHE A 86 12.77 -10.18 14.88
CA PHE A 86 11.86 -10.94 15.72
C PHE A 86 12.64 -11.83 16.67
N THR A 87 12.40 -11.68 17.96
CA THR A 87 12.92 -12.56 19.02
C THR A 87 11.86 -13.60 19.39
N GLU A 88 12.23 -14.65 20.12
CA GLU A 88 11.23 -15.57 20.66
C GLU A 88 10.37 -14.89 21.75
N PRO A 89 9.07 -15.21 21.84
CA PRO A 89 8.31 -16.20 21.04
C PRO A 89 7.81 -15.65 19.69
N CYS A 90 7.93 -14.34 19.40
CA CYS A 90 7.38 -13.69 18.22
C CYS A 90 7.86 -14.34 16.89
N LYS A 91 9.12 -14.77 16.85
CA LYS A 91 9.69 -15.46 15.68
C LYS A 91 8.96 -16.77 15.36
N THR A 92 8.72 -17.58 16.38
CA THR A 92 7.97 -18.85 16.24
C THR A 92 6.51 -18.60 15.87
N ILE A 93 5.87 -17.60 16.50
CA ILE A 93 4.48 -17.22 16.20
C ILE A 93 4.37 -16.74 14.74
N LEU A 94 5.28 -15.85 14.28
CA LEU A 94 5.30 -15.38 12.90
C LEU A 94 5.37 -16.54 11.91
N LYS A 95 6.30 -17.47 12.12
CA LYS A 95 6.44 -18.64 11.26
C LYS A 95 5.15 -19.45 11.18
N LYS A 96 4.55 -19.79 12.32
CA LYS A 96 3.28 -20.55 12.38
C LYS A 96 2.12 -19.80 11.74
N THR A 97 2.04 -18.49 11.93
CA THR A 97 1.02 -17.65 11.30
C THR A 97 1.13 -17.68 9.78
N ILE A 98 2.34 -17.58 9.24
CA ILE A 98 2.59 -17.71 7.78
C ILE A 98 2.22 -19.11 7.26
N GLU A 99 2.58 -20.15 7.99
CA GLU A 99 2.24 -21.54 7.64
C GLU A 99 0.71 -21.76 7.64
N ASN A 100 -0.01 -21.17 8.59
CA ASN A 100 -1.47 -21.19 8.63
C ASN A 100 -2.08 -20.48 7.41
N ILE A 101 -1.59 -19.29 7.06
CA ILE A 101 -2.07 -18.58 5.86
C ILE A 101 -1.84 -19.42 4.60
N LEU A 102 -0.68 -20.08 4.49
CA LEU A 102 -0.38 -20.95 3.35
C LEU A 102 -1.34 -22.13 3.23
N SER A 103 -1.83 -22.68 4.36
CA SER A 103 -2.81 -23.78 4.34
C SER A 103 -4.13 -23.36 3.69
N TYR A 104 -4.45 -22.08 3.66
CA TYR A 104 -5.63 -21.53 3.00
C TYR A 104 -5.43 -21.18 1.53
N ASN A 105 -4.19 -21.21 1.01
CA ASN A 105 -3.89 -20.76 -0.34
C ASN A 105 -4.55 -21.61 -1.45
N CYS A 106 -4.96 -22.84 -1.16
CA CYS A 106 -5.69 -23.70 -2.10
C CYS A 106 -7.20 -23.38 -2.17
N ARG A 107 -7.74 -22.51 -1.29
CA ARG A 107 -9.16 -22.17 -1.23
C ARG A 107 -9.48 -21.00 -2.16
N LYS A 108 -10.65 -21.05 -2.79
CA LYS A 108 -11.15 -19.97 -3.67
C LYS A 108 -11.53 -18.69 -2.91
N ASP A 109 -11.86 -18.83 -1.62
CA ASP A 109 -12.36 -17.76 -0.75
C ASP A 109 -11.30 -17.20 0.20
N VAL A 110 -10.03 -17.38 -0.09
CA VAL A 110 -8.92 -16.94 0.76
C VAL A 110 -8.97 -15.43 1.08
N SER A 111 -9.39 -14.62 0.11
CA SER A 111 -9.46 -13.15 0.27
C SER A 111 -10.60 -12.67 1.18
N THR A 112 -11.63 -13.47 1.36
CA THR A 112 -12.82 -13.16 2.19
C THR A 112 -12.81 -13.92 3.52
N SER A 113 -11.82 -14.78 3.75
CA SER A 113 -11.73 -15.59 4.97
C SER A 113 -11.42 -14.72 6.20
N PRO A 114 -12.30 -14.70 7.22
CA PRO A 114 -12.02 -13.99 8.48
C PRO A 114 -10.75 -14.52 9.18
N ILE A 115 -10.50 -15.82 9.10
CA ILE A 115 -9.31 -16.43 9.71
C ILE A 115 -8.05 -15.88 9.07
N VAL A 116 -7.98 -15.82 7.74
CA VAL A 116 -6.82 -15.24 7.03
C VAL A 116 -6.66 -13.76 7.38
N PHE A 117 -7.76 -13.02 7.47
CA PHE A 117 -7.76 -11.63 7.90
C PHE A 117 -7.12 -11.46 9.29
N TYR A 118 -7.56 -12.23 10.29
CA TYR A 118 -7.00 -12.17 11.65
C TYR A 118 -5.54 -12.64 11.70
N GLN A 119 -5.14 -13.61 10.89
CA GLN A 119 -3.73 -14.00 10.76
C GLN A 119 -2.87 -12.86 10.21
N ILE A 120 -3.36 -12.13 9.22
CA ILE A 120 -2.66 -10.95 8.69
C ILE A 120 -2.56 -9.86 9.76
N LEU A 121 -3.64 -9.57 10.49
CA LEU A 121 -3.60 -8.61 11.60
C LEU A 121 -2.63 -9.04 12.71
N SER A 122 -2.54 -10.34 13.00
CA SER A 122 -1.56 -10.89 13.95
C SER A 122 -0.11 -10.58 13.52
N ILE A 123 0.20 -10.67 12.23
CA ILE A 123 1.52 -10.28 11.71
C ILE A 123 1.80 -8.80 11.99
N PHE A 124 0.82 -7.91 11.80
CA PHE A 124 0.98 -6.49 12.14
C PHE A 124 1.16 -6.24 13.64
N GLY A 125 0.49 -7.03 14.49
CA GLY A 125 0.75 -7.05 15.93
C GLY A 125 2.21 -7.39 16.25
N LEU A 126 2.75 -8.44 15.64
CA LEU A 126 4.16 -8.84 15.81
C LEU A 126 5.13 -7.78 15.28
N ILE A 127 4.81 -7.11 14.17
CA ILE A 127 5.61 -5.98 13.66
C ILE A 127 5.63 -4.84 14.69
N LYS A 128 4.48 -4.50 15.28
CA LYS A 128 4.39 -3.47 16.32
C LYS A 128 5.25 -3.80 17.53
N GLU A 129 5.23 -5.04 18.00
CA GLU A 129 6.09 -5.48 19.09
C GLU A 129 7.58 -5.42 18.72
N ALA A 130 7.95 -5.86 17.52
CA ALA A 130 9.32 -5.82 17.04
C ALA A 130 9.85 -4.38 16.95
N THR A 131 9.04 -3.47 16.38
CA THR A 131 9.41 -2.05 16.24
C THR A 131 9.53 -1.34 17.59
N SER A 132 8.67 -1.66 18.57
CA SER A 132 8.77 -1.13 19.92
C SER A 132 10.11 -1.50 20.58
N LYS A 133 10.57 -2.74 20.39
CA LYS A 133 11.87 -3.20 20.90
C LYS A 133 13.07 -2.58 20.17
N MET A 134 12.88 -2.10 18.94
CA MET A 134 13.91 -1.43 18.14
C MET A 134 13.92 0.10 18.35
N ASP A 135 13.13 0.61 19.29
CA ASP A 135 12.89 2.05 19.51
C ASP A 135 12.43 2.80 18.24
N ILE A 136 11.69 2.09 17.39
CA ILE A 136 11.06 2.65 16.19
C ILE A 136 9.64 3.06 16.55
N ARG A 137 9.39 4.36 16.61
CA ARG A 137 8.04 4.89 16.85
C ARG A 137 7.21 4.77 15.59
N LEU A 138 6.09 4.04 15.69
CA LEU A 138 5.08 3.94 14.63
C LEU A 138 3.97 5.01 14.77
N ASP A 139 4.04 5.82 15.82
CA ASP A 139 2.99 6.80 16.13
C ASP A 139 2.86 7.88 15.05
N VAL A 140 1.61 8.23 14.80
CA VAL A 140 1.23 9.23 13.81
C VAL A 140 1.48 10.62 14.40
N GLY A 141 2.48 11.30 13.87
CA GLY A 141 2.63 12.74 14.02
C GLY A 141 2.89 13.33 12.64
N LEU A 142 2.38 14.52 12.40
CA LEU A 142 2.59 15.32 11.17
C LEU A 142 4.06 15.55 10.78
N GLN A 143 4.98 14.91 11.47
CA GLN A 143 6.40 15.07 11.23
C GLN A 143 6.92 14.24 10.04
N ASN A 144 6.15 13.25 9.56
CA ASN A 144 6.58 12.41 8.45
C ASN A 144 5.80 12.71 7.16
N LYS A 145 6.55 13.01 6.10
CA LYS A 145 6.03 13.14 4.72
C LYS A 145 5.18 11.94 4.30
N GLU A 146 5.57 10.76 4.77
CA GLU A 146 4.97 9.47 4.48
C GLU A 146 3.53 9.34 4.98
N ASP A 147 3.21 9.93 6.14
CA ASP A 147 1.85 9.88 6.69
C ASP A 147 0.86 10.65 5.80
N VAL A 148 1.31 11.77 5.25
CA VAL A 148 0.50 12.56 4.30
C VAL A 148 0.26 11.77 3.01
N ILE A 149 1.30 11.18 2.46
CA ILE A 149 1.19 10.35 1.24
C ILE A 149 0.31 9.12 1.50
N SER A 150 0.51 8.43 2.61
CA SER A 150 -0.30 7.28 3.00
C SER A 150 -1.77 7.63 3.12
N TYR A 151 -2.09 8.77 3.75
CA TYR A 151 -3.47 9.24 3.86
C TYR A 151 -4.09 9.54 2.50
N ILE A 152 -3.35 10.20 1.60
CA ILE A 152 -3.81 10.48 0.23
C ILE A 152 -4.09 9.17 -0.50
N HIS A 153 -3.15 8.23 -0.49
CA HIS A 153 -3.27 6.95 -1.19
C HIS A 153 -4.46 6.13 -0.70
N GLN A 154 -4.67 6.06 0.61
CA GLN A 154 -5.80 5.34 1.22
C GLN A 154 -7.16 5.93 0.85
N ASN A 155 -7.22 7.25 0.66
CA ASN A 155 -8.47 7.96 0.42
C ASN A 155 -8.61 8.43 -1.03
N ILE A 156 -7.78 7.98 -1.95
CA ILE A 156 -7.73 8.45 -3.34
C ILE A 156 -9.04 8.22 -4.10
N TYR A 157 -9.80 7.19 -3.72
CA TYR A 157 -11.11 6.85 -4.27
C TYR A 157 -12.26 7.66 -3.65
N GLN A 158 -11.98 8.49 -2.65
CA GLN A 158 -12.95 9.35 -1.96
C GLN A 158 -12.56 10.82 -2.15
N PRO A 159 -12.94 11.47 -3.27
CA PRO A 159 -12.49 12.82 -3.61
C PRO A 159 -12.77 13.87 -2.52
N GLU A 160 -13.88 13.72 -1.80
CA GLU A 160 -14.24 14.64 -0.69
C GLU A 160 -13.22 14.56 0.44
N THR A 161 -12.80 13.36 0.82
CA THR A 161 -11.88 13.12 1.95
C THR A 161 -10.51 13.74 1.70
N ILE A 162 -10.06 13.75 0.44
CA ILE A 162 -8.78 14.30 0.03
C ILE A 162 -8.86 15.77 -0.44
N ARG A 163 -9.98 16.48 -0.23
CA ARG A 163 -9.99 17.94 -0.40
C ARG A 163 -9.02 18.59 0.58
N ILE A 164 -8.31 19.63 0.12
CA ILE A 164 -7.30 20.33 0.95
C ILE A 164 -7.85 20.70 2.33
N LYS A 165 -9.10 21.16 2.41
CA LYS A 165 -9.75 21.51 3.68
C LYS A 165 -9.84 20.29 4.62
N ASN A 166 -10.25 19.13 4.09
CA ASN A 166 -10.51 17.94 4.89
C ASN A 166 -9.21 17.24 5.30
N ILE A 167 -8.22 17.17 4.40
CA ILE A 167 -6.90 16.63 4.74
C ILE A 167 -6.15 17.54 5.73
N ALA A 168 -6.24 18.85 5.56
CA ALA A 168 -5.67 19.82 6.51
C ALA A 168 -6.31 19.68 7.90
N TYR A 169 -7.64 19.54 7.96
CA TYR A 169 -8.36 19.26 9.19
C TYR A 169 -7.90 17.95 9.85
N HIS A 170 -7.78 16.87 9.06
CA HIS A 170 -7.30 15.57 9.56
C HIS A 170 -5.92 15.68 10.23
N PHE A 171 -5.05 16.50 9.67
CA PHE A 171 -3.71 16.73 10.23
C PHE A 171 -3.60 17.90 11.22
N ASN A 172 -4.72 18.49 11.62
CA ASN A 172 -4.77 19.63 12.55
C ASN A 172 -3.93 20.84 12.11
N ILE A 173 -3.93 21.18 10.82
CA ILE A 173 -3.23 22.33 10.25
C ILE A 173 -4.16 23.17 9.38
N SER A 174 -3.76 24.41 9.07
CA SER A 174 -4.54 25.22 8.14
C SER A 174 -4.39 24.75 6.69
N PRO A 175 -5.43 24.88 5.84
CA PRO A 175 -5.36 24.54 4.42
C PRO A 175 -4.23 25.26 3.66
N THR A 176 -3.97 26.51 4.01
CA THR A 176 -2.88 27.33 3.43
C THR A 176 -1.52 26.74 3.81
N TYR A 177 -1.34 26.42 5.09
CA TYR A 177 -0.11 25.78 5.57
C TYR A 177 0.09 24.42 4.93
N PHE A 178 -0.96 23.60 4.81
CA PHE A 178 -0.88 22.30 4.15
C PHE A 178 -0.38 22.41 2.71
N SER A 179 -0.94 23.33 1.93
CA SER A 179 -0.54 23.55 0.52
C SER A 179 0.94 23.95 0.41
N ALA A 180 1.39 24.86 1.25
CA ALA A 180 2.78 25.30 1.31
C ALA A 180 3.72 24.19 1.78
N TYR A 181 3.31 23.43 2.83
CA TYR A 181 4.01 22.27 3.34
C TYR A 181 4.19 21.21 2.25
N PHE A 182 3.11 20.86 1.55
CA PHE A 182 3.14 19.83 0.52
C PHE A 182 4.10 20.22 -0.61
N LYS A 183 3.97 21.43 -1.16
CA LYS A 183 4.85 21.92 -2.22
C LYS A 183 6.34 21.91 -1.82
N ARG A 184 6.62 22.37 -0.57
CA ARG A 184 8.01 22.43 -0.05
C ARG A 184 8.63 21.04 0.15
N ASN A 185 7.82 20.05 0.57
CA ASN A 185 8.33 18.73 0.94
C ASN A 185 8.33 17.70 -0.19
N PHE A 186 7.48 17.90 -1.21
CA PHE A 186 7.32 16.96 -2.34
C PHE A 186 7.66 17.58 -3.69
N GLU A 187 8.07 18.88 -3.72
CA GLU A 187 8.49 19.62 -4.91
C GLU A 187 7.42 19.73 -6.00
N VAL A 188 6.21 19.29 -5.72
CA VAL A 188 5.05 19.30 -6.61
C VAL A 188 3.83 19.86 -5.86
N SER A 189 2.90 20.49 -6.59
CA SER A 189 1.67 20.93 -5.94
C SER A 189 0.81 19.74 -5.48
N TYR A 190 0.11 19.88 -4.37
CA TYR A 190 -0.83 18.86 -3.90
C TYR A 190 -1.83 18.42 -4.98
N ARG A 191 -2.37 19.40 -5.72
CA ARG A 191 -3.33 19.14 -6.79
C ARG A 191 -2.73 18.30 -7.92
N ASP A 192 -1.52 18.63 -8.35
CA ASP A 192 -0.85 17.90 -9.42
C ASP A 192 -0.51 16.49 -8.98
N TYR A 193 0.03 16.32 -7.77
CA TYR A 193 0.32 15.01 -7.20
C TYR A 193 -0.93 14.11 -7.17
N VAL A 194 -2.04 14.60 -6.61
CA VAL A 194 -3.29 13.82 -6.54
C VAL A 194 -3.81 13.46 -7.92
N ASN A 195 -3.76 14.42 -8.85
CA ASN A 195 -4.23 14.20 -10.22
C ASN A 195 -3.37 13.15 -10.96
N ASP A 196 -2.05 13.24 -10.82
CA ASP A 196 -1.13 12.33 -11.50
C ASP A 196 -1.22 10.91 -10.90
N TYR A 197 -1.35 10.80 -9.58
CA TYR A 197 -1.55 9.51 -8.91
C TYR A 197 -2.89 8.88 -9.31
N ARG A 198 -4.00 9.65 -9.30
CA ARG A 198 -5.31 9.17 -9.80
C ARG A 198 -5.22 8.70 -11.24
N MET A 199 -4.54 9.46 -12.09
CA MET A 199 -4.37 9.11 -13.50
C MET A 199 -3.63 7.78 -13.65
N ALA A 200 -2.52 7.59 -12.95
CA ALA A 200 -1.77 6.33 -12.98
C ALA A 200 -2.61 5.13 -12.54
N LEU A 201 -3.47 5.29 -11.54
CA LEU A 201 -4.38 4.23 -11.11
C LEU A 201 -5.46 3.94 -12.15
N ILE A 202 -6.04 4.96 -12.79
CA ILE A 202 -7.02 4.81 -13.88
C ILE A 202 -6.37 4.04 -15.04
N GLU A 203 -5.15 4.41 -15.45
CA GLU A 203 -4.41 3.72 -16.51
C GLU A 203 -4.23 2.22 -16.17
N ARG A 204 -3.78 1.90 -14.96
CA ARG A 204 -3.65 0.51 -14.49
C ARG A 204 -4.96 -0.27 -14.54
N ARG A 205 -6.10 0.36 -14.16
CA ARG A 205 -7.44 -0.27 -14.26
C ARG A 205 -7.83 -0.54 -15.71
N MET A 206 -7.51 0.36 -16.62
CA MET A 206 -7.77 0.18 -18.04
C MET A 206 -6.90 -0.92 -18.65
N GLU A 207 -5.62 -0.97 -18.30
CA GLU A 207 -4.66 -1.96 -18.77
C GLU A 207 -5.00 -3.38 -18.30
N SER A 208 -5.51 -3.53 -17.07
CA SER A 208 -5.95 -4.82 -16.55
C SER A 208 -7.11 -5.44 -17.34
N GLY A 209 -7.87 -4.63 -18.07
CA GLY A 209 -9.01 -5.07 -18.87
C GLY A 209 -10.18 -5.67 -18.07
N GLN A 210 -10.07 -5.74 -16.75
CA GLN A 210 -11.08 -6.36 -15.88
C GLN A 210 -12.28 -5.46 -15.59
N ASN A 211 -12.14 -4.14 -15.80
CA ASN A 211 -13.15 -3.15 -15.46
C ASN A 211 -13.70 -2.47 -16.72
N THR A 212 -15.00 -2.19 -16.71
CA THR A 212 -15.63 -1.31 -17.70
C THR A 212 -15.28 0.16 -17.40
N ILE A 213 -15.38 1.04 -18.39
CA ILE A 213 -15.17 2.49 -18.20
C ILE A 213 -16.12 3.03 -17.13
N LYS A 214 -17.37 2.54 -17.12
CA LYS A 214 -18.39 2.89 -16.11
C LYS A 214 -17.97 2.50 -14.70
N GLN A 215 -17.44 1.30 -14.51
CA GLN A 215 -16.94 0.85 -13.21
C GLN A 215 -15.75 1.69 -12.75
N ILE A 216 -14.81 2.01 -13.65
CA ILE A 216 -13.68 2.88 -13.35
C ILE A 216 -14.16 4.28 -12.97
N ALA A 217 -15.10 4.86 -13.72
CA ALA A 217 -15.68 6.16 -13.40
C ALA A 217 -16.27 6.18 -11.98
N TYR A 218 -17.08 5.17 -11.66
CA TYR A 218 -17.68 5.03 -10.32
C TYR A 218 -16.64 4.84 -9.22
N GLU A 219 -15.64 3.95 -9.44
CA GLU A 219 -14.56 3.68 -8.48
C GLU A 219 -13.81 4.96 -8.09
N PHE A 220 -13.55 5.84 -9.05
CA PHE A 220 -12.81 7.08 -8.82
C PHE A 220 -13.69 8.29 -8.50
N GLY A 221 -15.00 8.08 -8.26
CA GLY A 221 -15.93 9.14 -7.86
C GLY A 221 -16.25 10.15 -8.97
N PHE A 222 -16.17 9.74 -10.26
CA PHE A 222 -16.68 10.52 -11.36
C PHE A 222 -18.21 10.34 -11.49
N THR A 223 -18.90 11.38 -11.93
CA THR A 223 -20.35 11.37 -12.09
C THR A 223 -20.80 10.34 -13.11
N ASP A 224 -20.04 10.22 -14.21
CA ASP A 224 -20.32 9.32 -15.34
C ASP A 224 -19.07 9.07 -16.19
N GLU A 225 -19.21 8.25 -17.23
CA GLU A 225 -18.12 7.91 -18.17
C GLU A 225 -17.65 9.14 -18.96
N SER A 226 -18.54 10.08 -19.27
CA SER A 226 -18.21 11.28 -20.04
C SER A 226 -17.30 12.20 -19.24
N HIS A 227 -17.58 12.35 -17.95
CA HIS A 227 -16.73 13.11 -17.02
C HIS A 227 -15.34 12.49 -16.90
N LEU A 228 -15.23 11.17 -16.73
CA LEU A 228 -13.95 10.46 -16.75
C LEU A 228 -13.21 10.64 -18.10
N SER A 229 -13.92 10.54 -19.23
CA SER A 229 -13.35 10.71 -20.58
C SER A 229 -12.79 12.12 -20.78
N HIS A 230 -13.49 13.13 -20.34
CA HIS A 230 -13.03 14.53 -20.36
C HIS A 230 -11.78 14.72 -19.50
N TYR A 231 -11.81 14.21 -18.28
CA TYR A 231 -10.67 14.28 -17.35
C TYR A 231 -9.42 13.62 -17.96
N PHE A 232 -9.58 12.41 -18.51
CA PHE A 232 -8.49 11.66 -19.14
C PHE A 232 -7.92 12.38 -20.36
N LYS A 233 -8.80 12.85 -21.26
CA LYS A 233 -8.41 13.59 -22.47
C LYS A 233 -7.62 14.86 -22.14
N ASN A 234 -8.06 15.61 -21.13
CA ASN A 234 -7.39 16.84 -20.70
C ASN A 234 -5.98 16.57 -20.13
N LYS A 235 -5.74 15.43 -19.49
CA LYS A 235 -4.45 15.09 -18.90
C LYS A 235 -3.50 14.40 -19.89
N LYS A 236 -4.01 13.55 -20.78
CA LYS A 236 -3.17 12.69 -21.66
C LYS A 236 -3.20 13.09 -23.13
N SER A 237 -4.02 14.05 -23.52
CA SER A 237 -4.24 14.46 -24.92
C SER A 237 -4.66 13.29 -25.84
N LYS A 238 -5.21 12.22 -25.26
CA LYS A 238 -5.68 11.00 -25.94
C LYS A 238 -7.04 10.60 -25.38
N THR A 239 -7.84 9.90 -26.22
CA THR A 239 -9.14 9.38 -25.75
C THR A 239 -8.98 8.05 -25.01
N LEU A 240 -9.91 7.74 -24.10
CA LEU A 240 -9.94 6.45 -23.39
C LEU A 240 -9.98 5.26 -24.36
N GLY A 241 -10.74 5.39 -25.48
CA GLY A 241 -10.85 4.34 -26.51
C GLY A 241 -9.52 4.06 -27.21
N SER A 242 -8.79 5.11 -27.59
CA SER A 242 -7.48 4.97 -28.23
C SER A 242 -6.43 4.35 -27.29
N TYR A 243 -6.53 4.64 -26.00
CA TYR A 243 -5.64 4.06 -24.98
C TYR A 243 -5.91 2.56 -24.76
N LYS A 244 -7.19 2.17 -24.66
CA LYS A 244 -7.61 0.78 -24.46
C LYS A 244 -7.24 -0.13 -25.63
N ASN A 245 -7.32 0.38 -26.86
CA ASN A 245 -6.95 -0.39 -28.06
C ASN A 245 -5.44 -0.64 -28.14
N LYS A 246 -4.62 0.30 -27.67
CA LYS A 246 -3.17 0.16 -27.67
C LYS A 246 -2.67 -0.86 -26.65
N SER A 247 -3.30 -0.96 -25.49
CA SER A 247 -2.94 -1.97 -24.47
C SER A 247 -3.34 -3.39 -24.87
N ARG A 248 -4.39 -3.56 -25.70
CA ARG A 248 -4.78 -4.87 -26.26
C ARG A 248 -3.88 -5.37 -27.40
N SER A 249 -3.15 -4.49 -28.06
CA SER A 249 -2.23 -4.86 -29.16
C SER A 249 -0.80 -5.20 -28.67
N LEU A 250 -0.52 -5.05 -27.37
CA LEU A 250 0.77 -5.33 -26.74
C LEU A 250 0.71 -6.52 -25.76
N ALA A 251 -0.46 -7.14 -25.59
CA ALA A 251 -0.69 -8.35 -24.79
C ALA A 251 -0.97 -9.53 -25.74
#